data_d89e5c6d03ab94dea52771c4cc76dd42
#
_entry.id   d89e5c6d03ab94dea52771c4cc76dd42
#
_cell.length_a   1.000
_cell.length_b   1.000
_cell.length_c   1.000
_cell.angle_alpha   90.00
_cell.angle_beta   90.00
_cell.angle_gamma   90.00
#
_symmetry.space_group_name_H-M   'P 1'
#
loop_
_entity.id
_entity.type
_entity.pdbx_description
1 polymer ?
#
loop_
_entity_poly.entity_id
_entity_poly.type
_entity_poly.pdbx_seq_one_letter_code
_entity_poly.pdbx_strand_id
1 'polypeptide(L)'
;GYSATGSAMAGVGAGGYGDMLGLWSRGEVMGAIFAGELFSAYNLGNTYTSGTQVELVKTSNEKTPAYTMTSTEIKIYSDGIGHLSSNEIFISYDNNFKKLLGETAPIITITPIGKSADLYIKSISKDGFIVACDTPQDIQFTWIAVGTRIDNVESQKVPEELTDINFDKNLVDFMFNENIKERNAKAMWWDGNKIHFGTLPDFFHQADREAKQAELEKMKQMENEKEL
;
A
#
# COMPACT_ATOMS: atom_id res chain seq x y z
N GLY A 1 -21.45 -10.90 -9.96
CA GLY A 1 -21.75 -10.24 -11.23
C GLY A 1 -20.97 -10.88 -12.36
N TYR A 2 -21.63 -11.04 -13.48
CA TYR A 2 -21.01 -11.56 -14.69
C TYR A 2 -21.20 -10.53 -15.81
N SER A 3 -20.12 -10.09 -16.45
CA SER A 3 -20.19 -9.19 -17.59
C SER A 3 -19.53 -9.84 -18.79
N ALA A 4 -20.28 -10.03 -19.87
CA ALA A 4 -19.78 -10.43 -21.16
C ALA A 4 -20.07 -9.30 -22.15
N THR A 5 -19.04 -8.68 -22.69
CA THR A 5 -19.17 -7.64 -23.71
C THR A 5 -18.46 -8.09 -24.97
N GLY A 6 -19.07 -7.84 -26.12
CA GLY A 6 -18.48 -8.12 -27.43
C GLY A 6 -17.33 -7.17 -27.81
N SER A 7 -16.95 -6.24 -26.93
CA SER A 7 -15.86 -5.29 -27.13
C SER A 7 -14.71 -5.62 -26.18
N ALA A 8 -13.50 -5.68 -26.70
CA ALA A 8 -12.27 -5.95 -25.95
C ALA A 8 -11.93 -4.90 -24.88
N MET A 9 -12.61 -3.77 -24.86
CA MET A 9 -12.27 -2.61 -24.02
C MET A 9 -13.32 -2.27 -22.95
N ALA A 10 -14.44 -2.98 -22.89
CA ALA A 10 -15.54 -2.61 -22.02
C ALA A 10 -16.17 -3.83 -21.33
N GLY A 11 -15.74 -4.11 -20.13
CA GLY A 11 -16.39 -5.10 -19.29
C GLY A 11 -16.07 -4.85 -17.83
N VAL A 12 -17.10 -4.57 -17.02
CA VAL A 12 -17.01 -4.52 -15.56
C VAL A 12 -17.82 -5.67 -15.00
N GLY A 13 -17.17 -6.64 -14.37
CA GLY A 13 -17.81 -7.82 -13.80
C GLY A 13 -18.63 -7.50 -12.56
N ALA A 14 -18.11 -6.70 -11.66
CA ALA A 14 -18.76 -6.22 -10.45
C ALA A 14 -18.19 -4.87 -10.04
N GLY A 15 -19.02 -4.04 -9.43
CA GLY A 15 -18.62 -2.78 -8.80
C GLY A 15 -19.33 -2.64 -7.47
N GLY A 16 -18.63 -2.13 -6.47
CA GLY A 16 -19.18 -1.77 -5.16
C GLY A 16 -18.89 -0.30 -4.89
N TYR A 17 -19.88 0.39 -4.38
CA TYR A 17 -19.75 1.77 -3.88
C TYR A 17 -20.35 1.86 -2.50
N GLY A 18 -19.66 2.58 -1.60
CA GLY A 18 -20.14 2.87 -0.27
C GLY A 18 -19.32 4.01 0.32
N ASP A 19 -19.92 4.85 1.13
CA ASP A 19 -19.27 6.01 1.74
C ASP A 19 -18.10 5.63 2.66
N MET A 20 -18.13 4.42 3.21
CA MET A 20 -17.11 3.91 4.09
C MET A 20 -16.46 2.61 3.56
N LEU A 21 -17.24 1.69 3.03
CA LEU A 21 -16.79 0.36 2.61
C LEU A 21 -17.46 -0.03 1.28
N GLY A 22 -16.68 -0.10 0.22
CA GLY A 22 -17.16 -0.49 -1.11
C GLY A 22 -17.32 -2.00 -1.30
N LEU A 23 -16.40 -2.80 -0.76
CA LEU A 23 -16.40 -4.25 -0.87
C LEU A 23 -15.84 -4.88 0.39
N TRP A 24 -16.56 -5.87 0.90
CA TRP A 24 -16.09 -6.78 1.92
C TRP A 24 -16.14 -8.21 1.44
N SER A 25 -15.08 -8.99 1.70
CA SER A 25 -14.99 -10.39 1.32
C SER A 25 -14.25 -11.20 2.39
N ARG A 26 -14.78 -12.38 2.72
CA ARG A 26 -14.15 -13.33 3.62
C ARG A 26 -14.40 -14.77 3.20
N GLY A 27 -13.40 -15.61 3.43
CA GLY A 27 -13.50 -17.07 3.40
C GLY A 27 -12.72 -17.67 4.55
N GLU A 28 -13.03 -18.88 4.96
CA GLU A 28 -12.29 -19.59 6.02
C GLU A 28 -10.83 -19.85 5.65
N VAL A 29 -10.54 -20.01 4.36
CA VAL A 29 -9.19 -20.30 3.84
C VAL A 29 -8.65 -19.12 3.03
N MET A 30 -9.47 -18.53 2.14
CA MET A 30 -9.11 -17.41 1.28
C MET A 30 -10.24 -16.40 1.25
N GLY A 31 -9.94 -15.14 1.54
CA GLY A 31 -10.90 -14.03 1.46
C GLY A 31 -11.24 -13.64 0.03
N ALA A 32 -10.23 -13.56 -0.85
CA ALA A 32 -10.39 -13.24 -2.25
C ALA A 32 -9.23 -13.80 -3.09
N ILE A 33 -9.47 -14.01 -4.37
CA ILE A 33 -8.46 -14.29 -5.39
C ILE A 33 -8.60 -13.24 -6.48
N PHE A 34 -7.52 -12.52 -6.75
CA PHE A 34 -7.44 -11.56 -7.85
C PHE A 34 -6.49 -12.12 -8.92
N ALA A 35 -6.96 -12.19 -10.17
CA ALA A 35 -6.15 -12.63 -11.28
C ALA A 35 -6.40 -11.73 -12.50
N GLY A 36 -5.34 -11.40 -13.22
CA GLY A 36 -5.38 -10.62 -14.46
C GLY A 36 -4.16 -10.94 -15.32
N GLU A 37 -4.29 -10.79 -16.63
CA GLU A 37 -3.19 -11.08 -17.56
C GLU A 37 -2.06 -10.06 -17.45
N LEU A 38 -2.36 -8.78 -17.20
CA LEU A 38 -1.37 -7.71 -17.05
C LEU A 38 -1.09 -7.40 -15.58
N PHE A 39 -2.14 -7.21 -14.79
CA PHE A 39 -2.07 -6.98 -13.34
C PHE A 39 -3.34 -7.48 -12.67
N SER A 40 -3.21 -8.00 -11.47
CA SER A 40 -4.32 -8.59 -10.72
C SER A 40 -5.12 -7.57 -9.91
N ALA A 41 -4.48 -6.51 -9.43
CA ALA A 41 -5.09 -5.43 -8.69
C ALA A 41 -4.37 -4.11 -8.94
N TYR A 42 -5.13 -3.01 -8.94
CA TYR A 42 -4.63 -1.65 -8.89
C TYR A 42 -5.29 -0.95 -7.70
N ASN A 43 -4.48 -0.50 -6.75
CA ASN A 43 -4.94 0.19 -5.55
C ASN A 43 -4.67 1.69 -5.69
N LEU A 44 -5.72 2.49 -5.63
CA LEU A 44 -5.61 3.94 -5.58
C LEU A 44 -5.65 4.38 -4.11
N GLY A 45 -4.51 4.77 -3.58
CA GLY A 45 -4.32 5.07 -2.15
C GLY A 45 -3.45 4.05 -1.44
N ASN A 46 -3.33 4.19 -0.13
CA ASN A 46 -2.49 3.33 0.70
C ASN A 46 -3.11 1.95 0.91
N THR A 47 -2.27 0.93 0.98
CA THR A 47 -2.67 -0.43 1.34
C THR A 47 -2.13 -0.77 2.72
N TYR A 48 -3.02 -1.18 3.64
CA TYR A 48 -2.68 -1.58 5.01
C TYR A 48 -2.86 -3.09 5.16
N THR A 49 -1.90 -3.73 5.82
CA THR A 49 -1.87 -5.18 6.06
C THR A 49 -1.49 -5.45 7.50
N SER A 50 -2.31 -6.20 8.24
CA SER A 50 -1.98 -6.67 9.58
C SER A 50 -1.15 -7.97 9.60
N GLY A 51 -0.98 -8.61 8.44
CA GLY A 51 -0.19 -9.83 8.24
C GLY A 51 1.11 -9.60 7.48
N THR A 52 1.87 -10.66 7.30
CA THR A 52 3.13 -10.65 6.53
C THR A 52 2.85 -10.66 5.03
N GLN A 53 3.52 -9.80 4.28
CA GLN A 53 3.52 -9.83 2.83
C GLN A 53 4.61 -10.80 2.32
N VAL A 54 4.18 -11.77 1.52
CA VAL A 54 5.06 -12.81 0.98
C VAL A 54 4.87 -12.90 -0.53
N GLU A 55 5.96 -12.80 -1.26
CA GLU A 55 5.99 -13.11 -2.69
C GLU A 55 6.33 -14.58 -2.90
N LEU A 56 5.64 -15.23 -3.83
CA LEU A 56 5.97 -16.60 -4.24
C LEU A 56 6.72 -16.54 -5.57
N VAL A 57 8.04 -16.49 -5.49
CA VAL A 57 8.92 -16.41 -6.65
C VAL A 57 9.03 -17.79 -7.32
N LYS A 58 8.69 -17.84 -8.61
CA LYS A 58 8.79 -19.08 -9.39
C LYS A 58 10.24 -19.37 -9.70
N THR A 59 10.72 -20.51 -9.23
CA THR A 59 11.99 -21.11 -9.62
C THR A 59 11.77 -22.18 -10.69
N SER A 60 12.80 -22.94 -11.05
CA SER A 60 12.69 -23.98 -12.08
C SER A 60 11.68 -25.09 -11.75
N ASN A 61 11.55 -25.45 -10.48
CA ASN A 61 10.78 -26.63 -10.05
C ASN A 61 9.67 -26.32 -9.03
N GLU A 62 9.71 -25.15 -8.39
CA GLU A 62 8.79 -24.81 -7.29
C GLU A 62 8.57 -23.29 -7.20
N LYS A 63 7.74 -22.87 -6.25
CA LYS A 63 7.62 -21.48 -5.83
C LYS A 63 8.28 -21.33 -4.46
N THR A 64 9.27 -20.45 -4.40
CA THR A 64 9.99 -20.14 -3.16
C THR A 64 9.45 -18.88 -2.53
N PRO A 65 9.13 -18.86 -1.21
CA PRO A 65 8.66 -17.65 -0.54
C PRO A 65 9.82 -16.64 -0.38
N ALA A 66 9.55 -15.40 -0.70
CA ALA A 66 10.40 -14.25 -0.45
C ALA A 66 9.61 -13.21 0.38
N TYR A 67 10.23 -12.72 1.44
CA TYR A 67 9.58 -11.81 2.38
C TYR A 67 9.94 -10.35 2.09
N THR A 68 8.95 -9.48 2.14
CA THR A 68 9.16 -8.04 1.98
C THR A 68 9.94 -7.50 3.17
N MET A 69 11.01 -6.73 2.91
CA MET A 69 11.73 -6.01 3.94
C MET A 69 10.84 -4.89 4.51
N THR A 70 10.77 -4.81 5.84
CA THR A 70 10.05 -3.75 6.55
C THR A 70 11.00 -2.69 7.08
N SER A 71 10.57 -1.44 7.09
CA SER A 71 11.29 -0.30 7.64
C SER A 71 10.31 0.59 8.39
N THR A 72 10.80 1.33 9.41
CA THR A 72 10.01 2.34 10.14
C THR A 72 9.76 3.60 9.31
N GLU A 73 10.46 3.76 8.19
CA GLU A 73 10.30 4.84 7.23
C GLU A 73 10.26 4.28 5.82
N ILE A 74 9.73 5.04 4.86
CA ILE A 74 9.74 4.65 3.47
C ILE A 74 11.14 4.83 2.91
N LYS A 75 11.85 3.72 2.72
CA LYS A 75 13.21 3.70 2.19
C LYS A 75 13.26 3.30 0.72
N ILE A 76 14.28 3.82 0.04
CA ILE A 76 14.67 3.42 -1.31
C ILE A 76 16.11 2.93 -1.27
N TYR A 77 16.42 2.01 -2.18
CA TYR A 77 17.73 1.37 -2.26
C TYR A 77 18.30 1.52 -3.66
N SER A 78 19.61 1.72 -3.73
CA SER A 78 20.41 1.58 -4.94
C SER A 78 21.71 0.91 -4.57
N ASP A 79 22.23 0.08 -5.44
CA ASP A 79 23.46 -0.66 -5.21
C ASP A 79 24.27 -0.82 -6.50
N GLY A 80 25.50 -1.26 -6.36
CA GLY A 80 26.34 -1.51 -7.51
C GLY A 80 27.77 -1.89 -7.16
N ILE A 81 28.56 -1.98 -8.22
CA ILE A 81 30.01 -2.20 -8.15
C ILE A 81 30.73 -0.98 -8.71
N GLY A 82 31.65 -0.44 -7.95
CA GLY A 82 32.58 0.63 -8.36
C GLY A 82 33.97 0.09 -8.61
N HIS A 83 34.76 0.81 -9.39
CA HIS A 83 36.16 0.50 -9.65
C HIS A 83 37.01 1.75 -9.50
N LEU A 84 37.82 1.80 -8.44
CA LEU A 84 38.75 2.89 -8.16
C LEU A 84 40.10 2.56 -8.82
N SER A 85 40.50 3.34 -9.82
CA SER A 85 41.80 3.20 -10.51
C SER A 85 42.78 4.36 -10.22
N SER A 86 42.36 5.29 -9.35
CA SER A 86 43.12 6.46 -8.94
C SER A 86 42.82 6.78 -7.46
N ASN A 87 43.04 8.02 -7.02
CA ASN A 87 42.76 8.42 -5.65
C ASN A 87 41.27 8.60 -5.34
N GLU A 88 40.44 8.88 -6.36
CA GLU A 88 39.01 9.07 -6.16
C GLU A 88 38.20 8.74 -7.40
N ILE A 89 36.94 8.41 -7.20
CA ILE A 89 35.95 8.16 -8.26
C ILE A 89 34.59 8.69 -7.84
N PHE A 90 33.85 9.27 -8.79
CA PHE A 90 32.45 9.62 -8.62
C PHE A 90 31.57 8.44 -9.03
N ILE A 91 30.67 8.02 -8.16
CA ILE A 91 29.65 7.02 -8.38
C ILE A 91 28.30 7.71 -8.51
N SER A 92 27.71 7.63 -9.69
CA SER A 92 26.37 8.19 -9.94
C SER A 92 25.29 7.19 -9.53
N TYR A 93 24.25 7.66 -8.84
CA TYR A 93 23.05 6.85 -8.63
C TYR A 93 22.29 6.63 -9.93
N ASP A 94 21.45 5.59 -9.98
CA ASP A 94 20.51 5.41 -11.08
C ASP A 94 19.45 6.54 -11.10
N ASN A 95 18.82 6.72 -12.26
CA ASN A 95 17.88 7.84 -12.46
C ASN A 95 16.60 7.73 -11.61
N ASN A 96 16.15 6.51 -11.29
CA ASN A 96 14.95 6.32 -10.48
C ASN A 96 15.26 6.64 -9.02
N PHE A 97 16.41 6.19 -8.50
CA PHE A 97 16.85 6.54 -7.17
C PHE A 97 16.95 8.06 -6.98
N LYS A 98 17.59 8.78 -7.93
CA LYS A 98 17.70 10.24 -7.91
C LYS A 98 16.33 10.94 -7.84
N LYS A 99 15.37 10.49 -8.64
CA LYS A 99 14.02 11.06 -8.69
C LYS A 99 13.21 10.81 -7.42
N LEU A 100 13.45 9.68 -6.78
CA LEU A 100 12.73 9.27 -5.57
C LEU A 100 13.41 9.71 -4.27
N LEU A 101 14.67 10.14 -4.32
CA LEU A 101 15.43 10.56 -3.15
C LEU A 101 14.88 11.87 -2.58
N GLY A 102 14.56 11.83 -1.28
CA GLY A 102 14.18 13.00 -0.51
C GLY A 102 15.33 14.00 -0.32
N GLU A 103 15.13 14.96 0.57
CA GLU A 103 16.13 16.02 0.80
C GLU A 103 17.32 15.57 1.64
N THR A 104 17.13 14.55 2.47
CA THR A 104 18.18 14.00 3.33
C THR A 104 19.15 13.16 2.50
N ALA A 105 20.45 13.40 2.71
CA ALA A 105 21.49 12.60 2.08
C ALA A 105 21.33 11.11 2.42
N PRO A 106 21.52 10.19 1.45
CA PRO A 106 21.43 8.76 1.72
C PRO A 106 22.61 8.26 2.58
N ILE A 107 22.39 7.16 3.26
CA ILE A 107 23.43 6.40 3.93
C ILE A 107 24.14 5.55 2.88
N ILE A 108 25.46 5.63 2.82
CA ILE A 108 26.28 4.87 1.88
C ILE A 108 27.15 3.88 2.64
N THR A 109 27.15 2.65 2.20
CA THR A 109 28.09 1.61 2.65
C THR A 109 28.92 1.15 1.46
N ILE A 110 30.25 1.06 1.64
CA ILE A 110 31.18 0.57 0.63
C ILE A 110 32.00 -0.59 1.21
N THR A 111 32.30 -1.58 0.38
CA THR A 111 33.09 -2.75 0.77
C THR A 111 34.07 -3.11 -0.34
N PRO A 112 35.40 -3.08 -0.08
CA PRO A 112 36.40 -3.50 -1.04
C PRO A 112 36.25 -4.98 -1.44
N ILE A 113 36.58 -5.31 -2.70
CA ILE A 113 36.56 -6.68 -3.23
C ILE A 113 37.99 -7.17 -3.46
N GLY A 114 38.25 -8.38 -3.03
CA GLY A 114 39.49 -9.12 -3.32
C GLY A 114 40.65 -8.83 -2.38
N LYS A 115 40.85 -7.61 -1.91
CA LYS A 115 41.88 -7.21 -0.94
C LYS A 115 41.40 -6.13 0.00
N SER A 116 42.03 -5.98 1.12
CA SER A 116 41.80 -4.85 2.03
C SER A 116 42.25 -3.54 1.40
N ALA A 117 41.48 -2.47 1.60
CA ALA A 117 41.79 -1.12 1.13
C ALA A 117 41.14 -0.09 2.04
N ASP A 118 41.84 1.02 2.28
CA ASP A 118 41.36 2.16 3.07
C ASP A 118 40.48 3.08 2.19
N LEU A 119 39.30 2.60 1.84
CA LEU A 119 38.33 3.37 1.08
C LEU A 119 37.43 4.17 2.04
N TYR A 120 37.18 5.42 1.68
CA TYR A 120 36.25 6.25 2.42
C TYR A 120 35.36 7.07 1.47
N ILE A 121 34.23 7.52 2.00
CA ILE A 121 33.31 8.40 1.27
C ILE A 121 33.73 9.84 1.53
N LYS A 122 34.21 10.51 0.49
CA LYS A 122 34.69 11.89 0.52
C LYS A 122 33.55 12.91 0.53
N SER A 123 32.49 12.64 -0.24
CA SER A 123 31.31 13.50 -0.30
C SER A 123 30.10 12.73 -0.81
N ILE A 124 28.91 13.21 -0.44
CA ILE A 124 27.61 12.68 -0.89
C ILE A 124 26.80 13.85 -1.43
N SER A 125 26.11 13.62 -2.53
CA SER A 125 25.20 14.58 -3.18
C SER A 125 23.89 13.89 -3.59
N LYS A 126 22.95 14.64 -4.18
CA LYS A 126 21.72 14.07 -4.77
C LYS A 126 21.99 13.24 -6.03
N ASP A 127 23.10 13.46 -6.71
CA ASP A 127 23.44 12.80 -7.96
C ASP A 127 24.30 11.56 -7.79
N GLY A 128 25.00 11.45 -6.66
CA GLY A 128 25.95 10.38 -6.38
C GLY A 128 26.88 10.71 -5.23
N PHE A 129 27.94 9.95 -5.10
CA PHE A 129 28.94 10.11 -4.06
C PHE A 129 30.36 9.91 -4.58
N ILE A 130 31.33 10.45 -3.88
CA ILE A 130 32.75 10.27 -4.20
C ILE A 130 33.35 9.28 -3.21
N VAL A 131 33.94 8.21 -3.75
CA VAL A 131 34.79 7.29 -3.01
C VAL A 131 36.22 7.68 -3.23
N ALA A 132 37.01 7.71 -2.17
CA ALA A 132 38.42 8.09 -2.20
C ALA A 132 39.29 7.12 -1.38
N CYS A 133 40.60 7.20 -1.63
CA CYS A 133 41.65 6.54 -0.84
C CYS A 133 42.85 7.46 -0.73
N ASP A 134 43.63 7.32 0.34
CA ASP A 134 44.84 8.16 0.58
C ASP A 134 45.98 7.79 -0.37
N THR A 135 46.11 6.54 -0.72
CA THR A 135 47.11 6.05 -1.68
C THR A 135 46.41 5.49 -2.93
N PRO A 136 46.89 5.84 -4.15
CA PRO A 136 46.31 5.33 -5.37
C PRO A 136 46.25 3.80 -5.37
N GLN A 137 45.08 3.28 -5.62
CA GLN A 137 44.83 1.84 -5.66
C GLN A 137 44.01 1.48 -6.88
N ASP A 138 44.28 0.30 -7.43
CA ASP A 138 43.40 -0.35 -8.42
C ASP A 138 42.58 -1.42 -7.68
N ILE A 139 41.29 -1.08 -7.43
CA ILE A 139 40.43 -1.91 -6.60
C ILE A 139 38.96 -1.77 -6.96
N GLN A 140 38.28 -2.91 -6.99
CA GLN A 140 36.82 -2.95 -7.06
C GLN A 140 36.22 -2.91 -5.67
N PHE A 141 35.02 -2.35 -5.57
CA PHE A 141 34.24 -2.34 -4.35
C PHE A 141 32.75 -2.44 -4.64
N THR A 142 32.01 -3.08 -3.76
CA THR A 142 30.55 -2.99 -3.75
C THR A 142 30.10 -1.76 -2.97
N TRP A 143 28.93 -1.25 -3.31
CA TRP A 143 28.30 -0.18 -2.56
C TRP A 143 26.78 -0.38 -2.47
N ILE A 144 26.20 0.11 -1.39
CA ILE A 144 24.75 0.20 -1.17
C ILE A 144 24.44 1.60 -0.69
N ALA A 145 23.45 2.23 -1.31
CA ALA A 145 22.87 3.50 -0.91
C ALA A 145 21.45 3.28 -0.38
N VAL A 146 21.15 3.81 0.81
CA VAL A 146 19.83 3.77 1.43
C VAL A 146 19.34 5.19 1.63
N GLY A 147 18.33 5.59 0.89
CA GLY A 147 17.73 6.91 0.96
C GLY A 147 16.33 6.89 1.57
N THR A 148 15.85 8.03 2.06
CA THR A 148 14.46 8.24 2.43
C THR A 148 13.70 8.73 1.20
N ARG A 149 12.54 8.14 0.92
CA ARG A 149 11.73 8.48 -0.26
C ARG A 149 11.13 9.89 -0.11
N ILE A 150 11.03 10.63 -1.20
CA ILE A 150 10.60 12.04 -1.23
C ILE A 150 9.22 12.29 -0.59
N ASP A 151 8.32 11.32 -0.66
CA ASP A 151 6.96 11.38 -0.10
C ASP A 151 6.82 10.74 1.29
N ASN A 152 7.94 10.44 1.96
CA ASN A 152 7.95 9.74 3.26
C ASN A 152 7.04 10.38 4.30
N VAL A 153 7.03 11.70 4.41
CA VAL A 153 6.26 12.43 5.43
C VAL A 153 4.75 12.32 5.19
N GLU A 154 4.30 12.38 3.93
CA GLU A 154 2.88 12.29 3.59
C GLU A 154 2.35 10.85 3.70
N SER A 155 3.18 9.88 3.31
CA SER A 155 2.82 8.47 3.31
C SER A 155 2.80 7.83 4.70
N GLN A 156 3.37 8.48 5.72
CA GLN A 156 3.39 7.98 7.11
C GLN A 156 2.12 8.29 7.90
N LYS A 157 1.15 8.99 7.33
CA LYS A 157 -0.13 9.26 8.02
C LYS A 157 -1.00 8.01 8.02
N VAL A 158 -0.72 7.12 8.95
CA VAL A 158 -1.60 5.98 9.22
C VAL A 158 -2.79 6.47 10.03
N PRO A 159 -4.04 6.16 9.65
CA PRO A 159 -5.19 6.43 10.49
C PRO A 159 -5.01 5.85 11.89
N GLU A 160 -5.28 6.66 12.92
CA GLU A 160 -5.04 6.28 14.32
C GLU A 160 -5.78 5.00 14.70
N GLU A 161 -6.97 4.80 14.15
CA GLU A 161 -7.80 3.61 14.38
C GLU A 161 -7.11 2.32 13.96
N LEU A 162 -6.33 2.33 12.86
CA LEU A 162 -5.62 1.13 12.37
C LEU A 162 -4.46 0.73 13.30
N THR A 163 -4.01 1.64 14.16
CA THR A 163 -2.96 1.37 15.15
C THR A 163 -3.53 0.89 16.49
N ASP A 164 -4.85 0.95 16.69
CA ASP A 164 -5.51 0.39 17.89
C ASP A 164 -5.40 -1.14 17.90
N ILE A 165 -4.84 -1.69 18.97
CA ILE A 165 -4.67 -3.13 19.16
C ILE A 165 -5.99 -3.92 19.07
N ASN A 166 -7.12 -3.26 19.33
CA ASN A 166 -8.44 -3.86 19.26
C ASN A 166 -9.14 -3.70 17.92
N PHE A 167 -8.55 -2.96 16.96
CA PHE A 167 -9.19 -2.69 15.68
C PHE A 167 -9.60 -3.96 14.95
N ASP A 168 -8.67 -4.90 14.77
CA ASP A 168 -8.92 -6.18 14.08
C ASP A 168 -10.00 -7.00 14.78
N LYS A 169 -10.00 -7.02 16.13
CA LYS A 169 -11.03 -7.69 16.90
C LYS A 169 -12.40 -7.04 16.71
N ASN A 170 -12.48 -5.72 16.79
CA ASN A 170 -13.71 -4.97 16.58
C ASN A 170 -14.27 -5.18 15.17
N LEU A 171 -13.40 -5.21 14.18
CA LEU A 171 -13.75 -5.49 12.80
C LEU A 171 -14.32 -6.90 12.64
N VAL A 172 -13.66 -7.91 13.22
CA VAL A 172 -14.16 -9.28 13.22
C VAL A 172 -15.50 -9.39 13.94
N ASP A 173 -15.65 -8.80 15.11
CA ASP A 173 -16.90 -8.78 15.88
C ASP A 173 -18.05 -8.13 15.10
N PHE A 174 -17.78 -7.06 14.36
CA PHE A 174 -18.76 -6.42 13.47
C PHE A 174 -19.14 -7.34 12.30
N MET A 175 -18.16 -7.93 11.62
CA MET A 175 -18.34 -8.71 10.41
C MET A 175 -19.03 -10.06 10.64
N PHE A 176 -18.91 -10.61 11.85
CA PHE A 176 -19.49 -11.91 12.22
C PHE A 176 -20.67 -11.83 13.18
N ASN A 177 -21.27 -10.67 13.29
CA ASN A 177 -22.46 -10.53 14.09
C ASN A 177 -23.64 -11.24 13.42
N GLU A 178 -23.92 -12.47 13.83
CA GLU A 178 -25.07 -13.25 13.34
C GLU A 178 -26.43 -12.58 13.71
N ASN A 179 -26.41 -11.65 14.66
CA ASN A 179 -27.58 -10.95 15.18
C ASN A 179 -27.78 -9.55 14.54
N ILE A 180 -27.44 -9.37 13.28
CA ILE A 180 -27.62 -8.09 12.53
C ILE A 180 -29.05 -7.51 12.67
N LYS A 181 -30.05 -8.35 12.95
CA LYS A 181 -31.45 -7.93 13.14
C LYS A 181 -31.76 -7.43 14.56
N GLU A 182 -30.87 -7.62 15.52
CA GLU A 182 -31.07 -7.13 16.88
C GLU A 182 -30.79 -5.63 16.97
N ARG A 183 -31.62 -4.94 17.76
CA ARG A 183 -31.55 -3.49 17.96
C ARG A 183 -30.20 -3.00 18.54
N ASN A 184 -29.44 -3.91 19.14
CA ASN A 184 -28.14 -3.68 19.77
C ASN A 184 -26.98 -4.33 19.00
N ALA A 185 -27.19 -4.69 17.74
CA ALA A 185 -26.10 -5.21 16.91
C ALA A 185 -24.95 -4.21 16.84
N LYS A 186 -23.73 -4.72 16.97
CA LYS A 186 -22.54 -3.87 16.76
C LYS A 186 -22.56 -3.36 15.32
N ALA A 187 -22.39 -2.06 15.15
CA ALA A 187 -22.27 -1.39 13.87
C ALA A 187 -20.86 -0.84 13.69
N MET A 188 -20.48 -0.61 12.47
CA MET A 188 -19.30 0.18 12.10
C MET A 188 -19.76 1.37 11.27
N TRP A 189 -19.33 2.58 11.64
CA TRP A 189 -19.70 3.80 10.89
C TRP A 189 -18.58 4.83 10.88
N TRP A 190 -18.67 5.72 9.92
CA TRP A 190 -17.77 6.85 9.74
C TRP A 190 -18.47 8.16 10.12
N ASP A 191 -17.85 8.99 10.95
CA ASP A 191 -18.42 10.27 11.40
C ASP A 191 -17.93 11.49 10.60
N GLY A 192 -17.14 11.25 9.55
CA GLY A 192 -16.47 12.29 8.77
C GLY A 192 -14.99 12.46 9.15
N ASN A 193 -14.55 11.87 10.28
CA ASN A 193 -13.19 12.01 10.78
C ASN A 193 -12.57 10.66 11.18
N LYS A 194 -13.33 9.75 11.78
CA LYS A 194 -12.85 8.44 12.23
C LYS A 194 -13.89 7.32 12.13
N ILE A 195 -13.41 6.08 12.18
CA ILE A 195 -14.22 4.87 12.21
C ILE A 195 -14.63 4.58 13.65
N HIS A 196 -15.91 4.27 13.85
CA HIS A 196 -16.50 3.87 15.12
C HIS A 196 -17.02 2.46 15.06
N PHE A 197 -16.93 1.76 16.20
CA PHE A 197 -17.58 0.46 16.44
C PHE A 197 -18.49 0.56 17.64
N GLY A 198 -19.70 0.04 17.54
CA GLY A 198 -20.68 0.03 18.66
C GLY A 198 -22.12 0.14 18.20
N THR A 199 -22.95 0.80 18.99
CA THR A 199 -24.35 1.04 18.64
C THR A 199 -24.43 2.16 17.62
N LEU A 200 -25.17 1.91 16.52
CA LEU A 200 -25.38 2.91 15.48
C LEU A 200 -26.12 4.12 16.04
N PRO A 201 -25.62 5.34 15.89
CA PRO A 201 -26.29 6.55 16.34
C PRO A 201 -27.67 6.76 15.69
N ASP A 202 -28.60 7.35 16.45
CA ASP A 202 -30.00 7.55 16.00
C ASP A 202 -30.16 8.36 14.71
N PHE A 203 -29.24 9.26 14.43
CA PHE A 203 -29.30 10.07 13.21
C PHE A 203 -29.21 9.22 11.93
N PHE A 204 -28.47 8.12 11.93
CA PHE A 204 -28.43 7.20 10.78
C PHE A 204 -29.81 6.54 10.57
N HIS A 205 -30.51 6.19 11.64
CA HIS A 205 -31.86 5.64 11.55
C HIS A 205 -32.89 6.68 11.08
N GLN A 206 -32.65 7.96 11.35
CA GLN A 206 -33.49 9.04 10.86
C GLN A 206 -33.28 9.26 9.36
N ALA A 207 -32.03 9.33 8.90
CA ALA A 207 -31.70 9.47 7.47
C ALA A 207 -32.25 8.30 6.64
N ASP A 208 -32.15 7.06 7.16
CA ASP A 208 -32.69 5.86 6.48
C ASP A 208 -34.23 5.89 6.38
N ARG A 209 -34.91 6.42 7.40
CA ARG A 209 -36.37 6.61 7.39
C ARG A 209 -36.79 7.68 6.38
N GLU A 210 -36.07 8.80 6.34
CA GLU A 210 -36.34 9.89 5.39
C GLU A 210 -36.10 9.45 3.94
N ALA A 211 -35.02 8.71 3.68
CA ALA A 211 -34.72 8.14 2.37
C ALA A 211 -35.81 7.16 1.88
N LYS A 212 -36.25 6.25 2.78
CA LYS A 212 -37.34 5.31 2.47
C LYS A 212 -38.68 6.01 2.23
N GLN A 213 -38.99 7.06 2.98
CA GLN A 213 -40.17 7.86 2.73
C GLN A 213 -40.13 8.57 1.38
N ALA A 214 -38.99 9.18 1.04
CA ALA A 214 -38.83 9.85 -0.26
C ALA A 214 -38.93 8.87 -1.44
N GLU A 215 -38.42 7.65 -1.29
CA GLU A 215 -38.55 6.60 -2.29
C GLU A 215 -40.01 6.13 -2.46
N LEU A 216 -40.71 5.96 -1.36
CA LEU A 216 -42.13 5.58 -1.35
C LEU A 216 -43.02 6.66 -2.01
N GLU A 217 -42.73 7.93 -1.77
CA GLU A 217 -43.42 9.05 -2.39
C GLU A 217 -43.18 9.11 -3.91
N LYS A 218 -41.94 8.86 -4.35
CA LYS A 218 -41.62 8.78 -5.77
C LYS A 218 -42.35 7.62 -6.45
N MET A 219 -42.41 6.44 -5.81
CA MET A 219 -43.13 5.31 -6.35
C MET A 219 -44.63 5.61 -6.51
N LYS A 220 -45.25 6.24 -5.51
CA LYS A 220 -46.68 6.67 -5.59
C LYS A 220 -46.93 7.67 -6.71
N GLN A 221 -46.02 8.65 -6.92
CA GLN A 221 -46.13 9.59 -8.03
C GLN A 221 -46.06 8.89 -9.38
N MET A 222 -45.14 7.94 -9.55
CA MET A 222 -45.00 7.16 -10.78
C MET A 222 -46.22 6.24 -11.05
N GLU A 223 -46.88 5.74 -10.00
CA GLU A 223 -48.12 4.97 -10.15
C GLU A 223 -49.29 5.85 -10.61
N ASN A 224 -49.46 7.02 -9.98
CA ASN A 224 -50.52 7.99 -10.37
C ASN A 224 -50.34 8.54 -11.79
N GLU A 225 -49.11 8.68 -12.29
CA GLU A 225 -48.83 9.11 -13.68
C GLU A 225 -49.10 8.02 -14.71
N LYS A 226 -49.21 6.75 -14.32
CA LYS A 226 -49.53 5.63 -15.20
C LYS A 226 -51.05 5.37 -15.28
N GLU A 227 -51.83 5.92 -14.36
CA GLU A 227 -53.31 5.77 -14.37
C GLU A 227 -54.02 6.96 -15.06
N LEU A 228 -53.29 7.96 -15.53
CA LEU A 228 -53.75 9.06 -16.37
C LEU A 228 -53.39 8.84 -17.84
#